data_4766c5bbfaf1b4f125a16185d2f387fe
#
_entry.id   4766c5bbfaf1b4f125a16185d2f387fe
#
_cell.length_a   1.000
_cell.length_b   1.000
_cell.length_c   1.000
_cell.angle_alpha   90.00
_cell.angle_beta   90.00
_cell.angle_gamma   90.00
#
_symmetry.space_group_name_H-M   'P 1'
#
loop_
_entity.id
_entity.type
_entity.pdbx_description
1 polymer ?
#
loop_
_entity_poly.entity_id
_entity_poly.type
_entity_poly.pdbx_seq_one_letter_code
_entity_poly.pdbx_strand_id
1 'polypeptide(L)'
;GGIGSAYLGNLGGASIPLDAALRPDYRNFSFAQILDAYLVTPDRANFYNTKKPFTHLSYFFGGQKKRLEESLWATHAQQISPSTGMNIDYKSRGTRGTYTNQGARDKNLSLGFSHTGKKYSIHAGYIYNMASLKENGGILRDGDITDTVFDMPEVIDVYLTDAKNEYKNNVFYLTQSYGMPLRRLSDEDFSIAERSSVFIGHSFLYSRFWRKYTDTKSGMAKGEDVKPYYEHWYINPTASRDSTFESLLSNKVFVQLQPWDRNGVVGVINAGIGY
;
A
#
# COMPACT_ATOMS: atom_id res chain seq x y z
N GLY A 1 11.71 -12.96 -8.54
CA GLY A 1 11.91 -13.02 -7.12
C GLY A 1 12.84 -11.91 -6.68
N GLY A 2 12.31 -10.87 -6.06
CA GLY A 2 13.12 -9.81 -5.50
C GLY A 2 13.76 -10.22 -4.18
N ILE A 3 14.85 -9.59 -3.82
CA ILE A 3 15.44 -9.65 -2.50
C ILE A 3 14.39 -9.08 -1.51
N GLY A 4 14.19 -9.72 -0.38
CA GLY A 4 13.15 -9.36 0.59
C GLY A 4 13.29 -7.96 1.18
N SER A 5 12.44 -7.65 2.12
CA SER A 5 12.52 -6.41 2.92
C SER A 5 13.06 -6.73 4.32
N ALA A 6 13.88 -5.84 4.85
CA ALA A 6 14.19 -5.82 6.28
C ALA A 6 13.03 -5.17 7.03
N TYR A 7 12.65 -5.72 8.18
CA TYR A 7 11.56 -5.22 9.02
C TYR A 7 11.94 -5.21 10.50
N LEU A 8 11.27 -4.40 11.29
CA LEU A 8 11.55 -4.24 12.71
C LEU A 8 10.90 -5.33 13.59
N GLY A 9 11.08 -6.60 13.18
CA GLY A 9 10.80 -7.75 14.04
C GLY A 9 9.33 -8.20 14.13
N ASN A 10 8.39 -7.56 13.44
CA ASN A 10 6.98 -7.98 13.44
C ASN A 10 6.25 -7.68 12.13
N LEU A 11 5.30 -8.53 11.78
CA LEU A 11 4.47 -8.39 10.58
C LEU A 11 3.65 -7.09 10.65
N GLY A 12 3.67 -6.29 9.58
CA GLY A 12 2.98 -5.00 9.54
C GLY A 12 3.76 -3.85 10.19
N GLY A 13 4.93 -4.12 10.77
CA GLY A 13 5.84 -3.11 11.30
C GLY A 13 6.61 -2.37 10.20
N ALA A 14 7.38 -1.35 10.61
CA ALA A 14 8.23 -0.59 9.69
C ALA A 14 9.15 -1.51 8.89
N SER A 15 9.24 -1.27 7.59
CA SER A 15 10.06 -2.08 6.68
C SER A 15 10.81 -1.23 5.67
N ILE A 16 11.93 -1.76 5.20
CA ILE A 16 12.73 -1.15 4.12
C ILE A 16 13.16 -2.22 3.12
N PRO A 17 13.06 -1.99 1.80
CA PRO A 17 13.58 -2.90 0.81
C PRO A 17 15.09 -3.11 0.99
N LEU A 18 15.55 -4.39 0.95
CA LEU A 18 16.97 -4.73 0.99
C LEU A 18 17.67 -4.36 -0.32
N ASP A 19 16.96 -4.47 -1.43
CA ASP A 19 17.43 -3.97 -2.72
C ASP A 19 17.34 -2.43 -2.76
N ALA A 20 18.48 -1.77 -2.87
CA ALA A 20 18.56 -0.33 -2.95
C ALA A 20 17.84 0.26 -4.17
N ALA A 21 17.80 -0.47 -5.31
CA ALA A 21 17.09 -0.05 -6.51
C ALA A 21 15.55 -0.02 -6.36
N LEU A 22 15.03 -0.76 -5.41
CA LEU A 22 13.59 -0.78 -5.08
C LEU A 22 13.20 0.26 -4.01
N ARG A 23 14.17 0.96 -3.45
CA ARG A 23 13.89 2.06 -2.51
C ARG A 23 13.41 3.27 -3.29
N PRO A 24 12.20 3.77 -3.04
CA PRO A 24 11.72 4.96 -3.73
C PRO A 24 12.55 6.17 -3.33
N ASP A 25 13.11 6.88 -4.29
CA ASP A 25 13.89 8.09 -4.07
C ASP A 25 13.05 9.24 -3.50
N TYR A 26 11.77 9.29 -3.89
CA TYR A 26 10.82 10.30 -3.43
C TYR A 26 9.39 9.78 -3.45
N ARG A 27 8.64 10.04 -2.37
CA ARG A 27 7.20 9.82 -2.30
C ARG A 27 6.51 11.06 -1.77
N ASN A 28 5.35 11.36 -2.31
CA ASN A 28 4.55 12.51 -1.91
C ASN A 28 4.29 12.53 -0.40
N PHE A 29 3.96 11.37 0.20
CA PHE A 29 3.76 11.26 1.64
C PHE A 29 4.88 10.44 2.29
N SER A 30 5.97 11.11 2.69
CA SER A 30 7.19 10.48 3.22
C SER A 30 6.95 9.62 4.47
N PHE A 31 5.99 9.98 5.32
CA PHE A 31 5.64 9.21 6.52
C PHE A 31 5.14 7.78 6.24
N ALA A 32 4.65 7.51 5.02
CA ALA A 32 4.17 6.19 4.63
C ALA A 32 5.25 5.29 4.02
N GLN A 33 6.48 5.77 3.79
CA GLN A 33 7.56 4.99 3.18
C GLN A 33 7.86 3.69 3.91
N ILE A 34 7.87 3.74 5.24
CA ILE A 34 8.11 2.58 6.10
C ILE A 34 7.04 1.50 5.97
N LEU A 35 5.90 1.81 5.39
CA LEU A 35 4.75 0.92 5.20
C LEU A 35 4.60 0.47 3.75
N ASP A 36 5.50 0.83 2.84
CA ASP A 36 5.36 0.56 1.41
C ASP A 36 5.09 -0.91 1.06
N ALA A 37 5.70 -1.83 1.79
CA ALA A 37 5.49 -3.26 1.60
C ALA A 37 4.04 -3.72 1.91
N TYR A 38 3.29 -2.93 2.67
CA TYR A 38 1.95 -3.27 3.14
C TYR A 38 0.84 -2.46 2.47
N LEU A 39 1.16 -1.34 1.83
CA LEU A 39 0.18 -0.50 1.14
C LEU A 39 -0.09 -1.02 -0.27
N VAL A 40 -1.35 -0.97 -0.67
CA VAL A 40 -1.76 -1.17 -2.06
C VAL A 40 -1.77 0.18 -2.77
N THR A 41 -1.15 0.23 -3.94
CA THR A 41 -1.08 1.42 -4.80
C THR A 41 -1.70 1.10 -6.16
N PRO A 42 -2.13 2.09 -6.96
CA PRO A 42 -2.76 1.84 -8.26
C PRO A 42 -1.92 1.02 -9.23
N ASP A 43 -0.58 1.14 -9.16
CA ASP A 43 0.37 0.36 -9.96
C ASP A 43 0.46 -1.11 -9.53
N ARG A 44 0.04 -1.43 -8.30
CA ARG A 44 -0.01 -2.78 -7.73
C ARG A 44 -1.43 -3.36 -7.67
N ALA A 45 -2.42 -2.61 -8.11
CA ALA A 45 -3.80 -3.07 -8.17
C ALA A 45 -3.98 -4.08 -9.31
N ASN A 46 -4.69 -5.17 -9.02
CA ASN A 46 -4.93 -6.22 -10.00
C ASN A 46 -6.27 -5.99 -10.71
N PHE A 47 -6.28 -6.30 -12.00
CA PHE A 47 -7.48 -6.47 -12.80
C PHE A 47 -7.49 -7.90 -13.33
N TYR A 48 -8.65 -8.56 -13.23
CA TYR A 48 -8.75 -9.99 -13.56
C TYR A 48 -9.62 -10.16 -14.81
N ASN A 49 -9.13 -11.00 -15.72
CA ASN A 49 -9.91 -11.48 -16.86
C ASN A 49 -10.21 -12.97 -16.64
N THR A 50 -11.41 -13.27 -16.15
CA THR A 50 -11.80 -14.63 -15.76
C THR A 50 -12.94 -15.14 -16.61
N LYS A 51 -12.90 -16.38 -17.06
CA LYS A 51 -14.03 -17.00 -17.80
C LYS A 51 -15.19 -17.38 -16.88
N LYS A 52 -14.93 -17.58 -15.59
CA LYS A 52 -15.92 -17.90 -14.55
C LYS A 52 -15.62 -17.06 -13.31
N PRO A 53 -16.63 -16.79 -12.46
CA PRO A 53 -16.38 -16.16 -11.17
C PRO A 53 -15.30 -16.92 -10.40
N PHE A 54 -14.38 -16.17 -9.81
CA PHE A 54 -13.27 -16.72 -9.04
C PHE A 54 -13.29 -16.11 -7.65
N THR A 55 -13.20 -16.95 -6.64
CA THR A 55 -13.06 -16.52 -5.24
C THR A 55 -11.89 -17.25 -4.61
N HIS A 56 -11.01 -16.47 -3.99
CA HIS A 56 -9.89 -16.99 -3.20
C HIS A 56 -10.03 -16.47 -1.78
N LEU A 57 -9.91 -17.35 -0.82
CA LEU A 57 -9.86 -17.02 0.61
C LEU A 57 -8.67 -17.72 1.22
N SER A 58 -7.78 -16.96 1.85
CA SER A 58 -6.62 -17.48 2.57
C SER A 58 -6.59 -16.86 3.97
N TYR A 59 -6.45 -17.71 4.96
CA TYR A 59 -6.26 -17.29 6.34
C TYR A 59 -5.03 -17.98 6.93
N PHE A 60 -4.16 -17.18 7.46
CA PHE A 60 -2.98 -17.62 8.18
C PHE A 60 -3.07 -17.15 9.63
N PHE A 61 -2.75 -18.05 10.51
CA PHE A 61 -2.68 -17.82 11.93
C PHE A 61 -1.46 -18.56 12.48
N GLY A 62 -0.62 -17.86 13.22
CA GLY A 62 0.60 -18.45 13.74
C GLY A 62 1.15 -17.68 14.93
N GLY A 63 2.18 -18.27 15.53
CA GLY A 63 2.86 -17.70 16.70
C GLY A 63 2.28 -18.17 18.05
N GLN A 64 3.03 -17.86 19.12
CA GLN A 64 2.58 -18.10 20.49
C GLN A 64 1.51 -17.09 20.91
N LYS A 65 0.68 -17.42 21.91
CA LYS A 65 -0.42 -16.55 22.40
C LYS A 65 -0.06 -15.07 22.57
N LYS A 66 1.16 -14.78 22.98
CA LYS A 66 1.67 -13.42 23.22
C LYS A 66 2.26 -12.76 21.97
N ARG A 67 2.68 -13.57 20.97
CA ARG A 67 3.30 -13.12 19.71
C ARG A 67 2.48 -13.56 18.51
N LEU A 68 1.16 -13.41 18.64
CA LEU A 68 0.22 -13.84 17.62
C LEU A 68 0.38 -13.01 16.36
N GLU A 69 0.48 -13.70 15.23
CA GLU A 69 0.39 -13.14 13.89
C GLU A 69 -0.81 -13.73 13.16
N GLU A 70 -1.56 -12.89 12.51
CA GLU A 70 -2.73 -13.27 11.71
C GLU A 70 -2.73 -12.55 10.37
N SER A 71 -3.15 -13.23 9.32
CA SER A 71 -3.30 -12.65 7.99
C SER A 71 -4.53 -13.26 7.31
N LEU A 72 -5.40 -12.39 6.82
CA LEU A 72 -6.55 -12.75 5.99
C LEU A 72 -6.38 -12.12 4.62
N TRP A 73 -6.56 -12.91 3.57
CA TRP A 73 -6.62 -12.44 2.20
C TRP A 73 -7.86 -13.01 1.53
N ALA A 74 -8.71 -12.14 1.01
CA ALA A 74 -9.91 -12.50 0.26
C ALA A 74 -9.90 -11.76 -1.08
N THR A 75 -10.07 -12.50 -2.17
CA THR A 75 -10.19 -11.97 -3.53
C THR A 75 -11.45 -12.55 -4.16
N HIS A 76 -12.25 -11.70 -4.77
CA HIS A 76 -13.32 -12.12 -5.66
C HIS A 76 -13.22 -11.36 -6.98
N ALA A 77 -13.31 -12.08 -8.08
CA ALA A 77 -13.28 -11.51 -9.42
C ALA A 77 -14.34 -12.16 -10.30
N GLN A 78 -15.05 -11.34 -11.06
CA GLN A 78 -16.12 -11.78 -11.94
C GLN A 78 -16.19 -10.94 -13.20
N GLN A 79 -16.38 -11.58 -14.35
CA GLN A 79 -16.79 -10.93 -15.58
C GLN A 79 -18.30 -10.77 -15.58
N ILE A 80 -18.77 -9.53 -15.81
CA ILE A 80 -20.18 -9.17 -15.99
C ILE A 80 -20.57 -9.41 -17.46
N SER A 81 -19.64 -9.15 -18.37
CA SER A 81 -19.74 -9.41 -19.80
C SER A 81 -18.39 -9.84 -20.36
N PRO A 82 -18.29 -10.34 -21.61
CA PRO A 82 -17.01 -10.71 -22.21
C PRO A 82 -15.96 -9.59 -22.20
N SER A 83 -16.39 -8.33 -22.13
CA SER A 83 -15.53 -7.15 -22.15
C SER A 83 -15.46 -6.40 -20.84
N THR A 84 -16.23 -6.79 -19.81
CA THR A 84 -16.38 -6.01 -18.58
C THR A 84 -16.20 -6.89 -17.37
N GLY A 85 -15.23 -6.56 -16.52
CA GLY A 85 -14.94 -7.26 -15.30
C GLY A 85 -14.93 -6.35 -14.08
N MET A 86 -15.13 -6.96 -12.92
CA MET A 86 -14.99 -6.33 -11.61
C MET A 86 -14.26 -7.26 -10.65
N ASN A 87 -13.56 -6.68 -9.70
CA ASN A 87 -12.93 -7.42 -8.63
C ASN A 87 -12.93 -6.64 -7.30
N ILE A 88 -12.84 -7.41 -6.25
CA ILE A 88 -12.61 -6.93 -4.90
C ILE A 88 -11.46 -7.74 -4.29
N ASP A 89 -10.47 -7.04 -3.76
CA ASP A 89 -9.36 -7.62 -3.00
C ASP A 89 -9.37 -7.02 -1.60
N TYR A 90 -9.37 -7.86 -0.59
CA TYR A 90 -9.27 -7.47 0.80
C TYR A 90 -8.11 -8.19 1.47
N LYS A 91 -7.26 -7.44 2.17
CA LYS A 91 -6.18 -7.98 2.99
C LYS A 91 -6.25 -7.38 4.38
N SER A 92 -6.07 -8.20 5.41
CA SER A 92 -5.93 -7.74 6.78
C SER A 92 -4.81 -8.53 7.43
N ARG A 93 -3.88 -7.82 8.06
CA ARG A 93 -2.77 -8.43 8.80
C ARG A 93 -2.70 -7.81 10.18
N GLY A 94 -2.30 -8.59 11.15
CA GLY A 94 -2.15 -8.14 12.51
C GLY A 94 -1.09 -8.93 13.26
N THR A 95 -0.36 -8.23 14.13
CA THR A 95 0.60 -8.83 15.05
C THR A 95 0.55 -8.13 16.40
N ARG A 96 0.82 -8.86 17.46
CA ARG A 96 1.01 -8.28 18.80
C ARG A 96 2.42 -7.73 19.01
N GLY A 97 3.39 -8.20 18.22
CA GLY A 97 4.80 -7.90 18.40
C GLY A 97 5.45 -8.76 19.49
N THR A 98 6.74 -8.56 19.70
CA THR A 98 7.55 -9.31 20.66
C THR A 98 7.67 -8.57 22.00
N TYR A 99 7.77 -7.25 21.95
CA TYR A 99 7.91 -6.39 23.12
C TYR A 99 6.61 -5.67 23.44
N THR A 100 6.52 -5.11 24.64
CA THR A 100 5.41 -4.24 25.04
C THR A 100 5.25 -3.10 24.03
N ASN A 101 3.99 -2.77 23.67
CA ASN A 101 3.60 -1.71 22.77
C ASN A 101 4.28 -1.76 21.39
N GLN A 102 4.38 -2.95 20.78
CA GLN A 102 4.98 -3.18 19.45
C GLN A 102 3.97 -3.69 18.41
N GLY A 103 2.70 -3.85 18.77
CA GLY A 103 1.71 -4.41 17.87
C GLY A 103 1.49 -3.57 16.60
N ALA A 104 1.24 -4.25 15.49
CA ALA A 104 0.89 -3.62 14.23
C ALA A 104 -0.36 -4.26 13.62
N ARG A 105 -1.13 -3.48 12.90
CA ARG A 105 -2.28 -3.95 12.13
C ARG A 105 -2.44 -3.13 10.87
N ASP A 106 -2.64 -3.81 9.74
CA ASP A 106 -3.00 -3.15 8.49
C ASP A 106 -4.23 -3.81 7.85
N LYS A 107 -4.96 -3.00 7.08
CA LYS A 107 -6.11 -3.41 6.28
C LYS A 107 -6.06 -2.70 4.94
N ASN A 108 -6.28 -3.47 3.88
CA ASN A 108 -6.32 -2.96 2.53
C ASN A 108 -7.60 -3.46 1.85
N LEU A 109 -8.31 -2.57 1.20
CA LEU A 109 -9.43 -2.88 0.31
C LEU A 109 -9.11 -2.29 -1.06
N SER A 110 -9.21 -3.09 -2.10
CA SER A 110 -9.10 -2.65 -3.49
C SER A 110 -10.33 -3.10 -4.27
N LEU A 111 -11.00 -2.15 -4.88
CA LEU A 111 -12.10 -2.38 -5.81
C LEU A 111 -11.61 -2.05 -7.21
N GLY A 112 -11.79 -2.96 -8.15
CA GLY A 112 -11.40 -2.79 -9.55
C GLY A 112 -12.58 -2.95 -10.50
N PHE A 113 -12.63 -2.11 -11.49
CA PHE A 113 -13.55 -2.19 -12.63
C PHE A 113 -12.76 -2.04 -13.92
N SER A 114 -12.97 -2.94 -14.87
CA SER A 114 -12.33 -2.89 -16.18
C SER A 114 -13.35 -3.13 -17.27
N HIS A 115 -13.25 -2.35 -18.34
CA HIS A 115 -13.96 -2.59 -19.59
C HIS A 115 -12.97 -2.45 -20.74
N THR A 116 -12.90 -3.48 -21.57
CA THR A 116 -12.05 -3.51 -22.77
C THR A 116 -12.92 -3.82 -23.98
N GLY A 117 -13.45 -2.76 -24.57
CA GLY A 117 -14.25 -2.83 -25.78
C GLY A 117 -13.40 -2.78 -27.07
N LYS A 118 -14.04 -2.81 -28.23
CA LYS A 118 -13.36 -2.78 -29.54
C LYS A 118 -12.55 -1.48 -29.73
N LYS A 119 -13.05 -0.34 -29.31
CA LYS A 119 -12.43 0.99 -29.49
C LYS A 119 -12.12 1.72 -28.19
N TYR A 120 -12.82 1.39 -27.13
CA TYR A 120 -12.73 2.07 -25.86
C TYR A 120 -12.33 1.10 -24.76
N SER A 121 -11.39 1.53 -23.94
CA SER A 121 -11.01 0.81 -22.73
C SER A 121 -10.98 1.75 -21.54
N ILE A 122 -11.36 1.21 -20.39
CA ILE A 122 -11.31 1.90 -19.10
C ILE A 122 -10.90 0.92 -18.01
N HIS A 123 -10.01 1.37 -17.15
CA HIS A 123 -9.65 0.72 -15.90
C HIS A 123 -9.84 1.74 -14.79
N ALA A 124 -10.69 1.43 -13.84
CA ALA A 124 -10.99 2.33 -12.73
C ALA A 124 -10.93 1.55 -11.43
N GLY A 125 -10.59 2.22 -10.34
CA GLY A 125 -10.58 1.57 -9.05
C GLY A 125 -10.60 2.53 -7.88
N TYR A 126 -10.88 1.93 -6.74
CA TYR A 126 -10.79 2.56 -5.42
C TYR A 126 -9.94 1.71 -4.51
N ILE A 127 -9.01 2.34 -3.81
CA ILE A 127 -8.16 1.68 -2.84
C ILE A 127 -8.33 2.39 -1.49
N TYR A 128 -8.55 1.60 -0.46
CA TYR A 128 -8.49 2.04 0.92
C TYR A 128 -7.39 1.29 1.65
N ASN A 129 -6.43 2.02 2.18
CA ASN A 129 -5.38 1.51 3.04
C ASN A 129 -5.55 2.08 4.45
N MET A 130 -5.38 1.24 5.45
CA MET A 130 -5.31 1.63 6.85
C MET A 130 -4.15 0.87 7.51
N ALA A 131 -3.33 1.56 8.27
CA ALA A 131 -2.34 0.94 9.13
C ALA A 131 -2.36 1.58 10.53
N SER A 132 -2.09 0.78 11.54
CA SER A 132 -2.01 1.21 12.94
C SER A 132 -0.83 0.50 13.57
N LEU A 133 0.15 1.27 14.00
CA LEU A 133 1.37 0.79 14.64
C LEU A 133 1.41 1.31 16.07
N LYS A 134 1.67 0.41 17.01
CA LYS A 134 2.07 0.76 18.35
C LYS A 134 3.57 0.99 18.36
N GLU A 135 3.99 2.09 18.94
CA GLU A 135 5.39 2.54 18.96
C GLU A 135 5.93 2.41 20.38
N ASN A 136 6.93 1.57 20.59
CA ASN A 136 7.49 1.38 21.92
C ASN A 136 8.73 2.26 22.21
N GLY A 137 9.26 2.94 21.19
CA GLY A 137 10.43 3.82 21.35
C GLY A 137 11.74 3.07 21.62
N GLY A 138 11.73 1.75 21.65
CA GLY A 138 12.87 0.92 22.00
C GLY A 138 12.85 0.47 23.46
N ILE A 139 13.81 -0.38 23.79
CA ILE A 139 14.03 -0.94 25.14
C ILE A 139 14.66 0.13 26.02
N LEU A 140 14.22 0.20 27.27
CA LEU A 140 14.65 1.22 28.20
C LEU A 140 16.12 1.08 28.62
N ARG A 141 16.59 -0.16 28.80
CA ARG A 141 17.97 -0.49 29.20
C ARG A 141 18.48 -1.64 28.35
N ASP A 142 19.59 -1.44 27.66
CA ASP A 142 20.17 -2.45 26.78
C ASP A 142 20.58 -3.74 27.54
N GLY A 143 20.95 -3.62 28.82
CA GLY A 143 21.28 -4.74 29.68
C GLY A 143 20.13 -5.71 29.91
N ASP A 144 18.88 -5.25 29.84
CA ASP A 144 17.70 -6.07 30.11
C ASP A 144 17.50 -7.19 29.07
N ILE A 145 18.12 -7.07 27.88
CA ILE A 145 18.08 -8.11 26.83
C ILE A 145 18.82 -9.36 27.24
N THR A 146 19.93 -9.18 27.95
CA THR A 146 20.85 -10.27 28.37
C THR A 146 20.64 -10.70 29.82
N ASP A 147 19.78 -10.00 30.54
CA ASP A 147 19.48 -10.30 31.93
C ASP A 147 18.56 -11.53 32.04
N THR A 148 19.05 -12.56 32.74
CA THR A 148 18.30 -13.80 32.98
C THR A 148 17.08 -13.64 33.90
N VAL A 149 16.89 -12.47 34.51
CA VAL A 149 15.69 -12.13 35.30
C VAL A 149 14.48 -11.94 34.41
N PHE A 150 14.70 -11.56 33.13
CA PHE A 150 13.62 -11.38 32.17
C PHE A 150 13.43 -12.62 31.29
N ASP A 151 12.67 -13.59 31.76
CA ASP A 151 12.36 -14.82 31.01
C ASP A 151 11.57 -14.58 29.72
N MET A 152 10.93 -13.41 29.57
CA MET A 152 10.08 -13.09 28.43
C MET A 152 10.27 -11.64 27.95
N PRO A 153 10.51 -11.42 26.64
CA PRO A 153 10.68 -10.08 26.08
C PRO A 153 9.50 -9.12 26.32
N GLU A 154 8.31 -9.65 26.54
CA GLU A 154 7.12 -8.84 26.79
C GLU A 154 7.11 -8.14 28.15
N VAL A 155 7.98 -8.52 29.08
CA VAL A 155 8.11 -7.89 30.39
C VAL A 155 9.24 -6.87 30.44
N ILE A 156 10.08 -6.81 29.40
CA ILE A 156 11.15 -5.82 29.29
C ILE A 156 10.54 -4.43 29.16
N ASP A 157 11.04 -3.50 29.96
CA ASP A 157 10.58 -2.11 29.94
C ASP A 157 10.94 -1.39 28.64
N VAL A 158 10.00 -0.61 28.15
CA VAL A 158 10.15 0.19 26.91
C VAL A 158 9.91 1.67 27.20
N TYR A 159 10.44 2.54 26.34
CA TYR A 159 10.28 3.99 26.51
C TYR A 159 8.82 4.41 26.42
N LEU A 160 8.09 3.94 25.39
CA LEU A 160 6.72 4.36 25.11
C LEU A 160 5.73 3.20 25.32
N THR A 161 4.79 3.38 26.22
CA THR A 161 3.81 2.33 26.57
C THR A 161 2.43 2.56 25.98
N ASP A 162 2.19 3.72 25.35
CA ASP A 162 0.87 4.10 24.82
C ASP A 162 0.96 4.84 23.46
N ALA A 163 2.17 5.04 22.96
CA ALA A 163 2.35 5.73 21.68
C ALA A 163 1.80 4.89 20.52
N LYS A 164 1.10 5.56 19.60
CA LYS A 164 0.41 4.96 18.47
C LYS A 164 0.51 5.83 17.24
N ASN A 165 0.77 5.22 16.10
CA ASN A 165 0.81 5.84 14.79
C ASN A 165 -0.29 5.24 13.91
N GLU A 166 -1.18 6.04 13.40
CA GLU A 166 -2.30 5.63 12.57
C GLU A 166 -2.20 6.27 11.20
N TYR A 167 -2.39 5.46 10.15
CA TYR A 167 -2.36 5.87 8.76
C TYR A 167 -3.66 5.48 8.08
N LYS A 168 -4.17 6.38 7.24
CA LYS A 168 -5.28 6.09 6.32
C LYS A 168 -4.97 6.70 4.96
N ASN A 169 -5.27 5.95 3.92
CA ASN A 169 -5.11 6.42 2.56
C ASN A 169 -6.33 5.99 1.74
N ASN A 170 -6.92 6.93 1.02
CA ASN A 170 -7.98 6.71 0.06
C ASN A 170 -7.48 7.11 -1.30
N VAL A 171 -7.60 6.21 -2.28
CA VAL A 171 -7.16 6.46 -3.65
C VAL A 171 -8.28 6.14 -4.62
N PHE A 172 -8.65 7.10 -5.45
CA PHE A 172 -9.47 6.91 -6.64
C PHE A 172 -8.58 7.04 -7.87
N TYR A 173 -8.66 6.10 -8.76
CA TYR A 173 -7.90 6.14 -10.00
C TYR A 173 -8.72 5.65 -11.18
N LEU A 174 -8.42 6.22 -12.33
CA LEU A 174 -9.06 5.93 -13.59
C LEU A 174 -8.04 6.07 -14.70
N THR A 175 -7.99 5.11 -15.60
CA THR A 175 -7.27 5.25 -16.87
C THR A 175 -8.21 4.80 -17.99
N GLN A 176 -8.40 5.66 -18.98
CA GLN A 176 -9.26 5.38 -20.12
C GLN A 176 -8.56 5.74 -21.42
N SER A 177 -8.88 5.03 -22.46
CA SER A 177 -8.35 5.31 -23.79
C SER A 177 -9.36 4.98 -24.90
N TYR A 178 -9.30 5.74 -25.97
CA TYR A 178 -10.05 5.52 -27.18
C TYR A 178 -9.11 5.30 -28.35
N GLY A 179 -9.26 4.18 -29.06
CA GLY A 179 -8.44 3.80 -30.19
C GLY A 179 -9.09 4.10 -31.53
N MET A 180 -8.28 4.66 -32.42
CA MET A 180 -8.63 4.94 -33.81
C MET A 180 -7.69 4.15 -34.74
N PRO A 181 -8.20 3.30 -35.65
CA PRO A 181 -7.34 2.56 -36.56
C PRO A 181 -6.70 3.49 -37.58
N LEU A 182 -5.41 3.28 -37.87
CA LEU A 182 -4.66 4.04 -38.89
C LEU A 182 -5.00 3.61 -40.31
N ARG A 183 -5.48 2.37 -40.50
CA ARG A 183 -5.95 1.83 -41.77
C ARG A 183 -7.44 1.56 -41.71
N ARG A 184 -8.13 1.75 -42.84
CA ARG A 184 -9.55 1.42 -42.98
C ARG A 184 -9.73 -0.08 -42.74
N LEU A 185 -10.56 -0.44 -41.77
CA LEU A 185 -10.83 -1.82 -41.42
C LEU A 185 -11.75 -2.44 -42.48
N SER A 186 -11.34 -3.52 -43.12
CA SER A 186 -12.17 -4.35 -43.99
C SER A 186 -12.95 -5.42 -43.23
N ASP A 187 -12.54 -5.79 -42.01
CA ASP A 187 -13.15 -6.84 -41.19
C ASP A 187 -13.58 -6.28 -39.84
N GLU A 188 -14.86 -6.47 -39.49
CA GLU A 188 -15.46 -6.00 -38.22
C GLU A 188 -15.01 -6.78 -36.98
N ASP A 189 -14.31 -7.91 -37.12
CA ASP A 189 -14.08 -8.86 -36.04
C ASP A 189 -12.81 -8.65 -35.21
N PHE A 190 -11.94 -7.72 -35.59
CA PHE A 190 -10.69 -7.49 -34.87
C PHE A 190 -10.76 -6.35 -33.88
N SER A 191 -10.20 -6.56 -32.70
CA SER A 191 -10.01 -5.51 -31.69
C SER A 191 -8.96 -4.50 -32.18
N ILE A 192 -9.21 -3.19 -31.96
CA ILE A 192 -8.27 -2.11 -32.33
C ILE A 192 -6.94 -2.26 -31.61
N ALA A 193 -6.91 -2.87 -30.42
CA ALA A 193 -5.70 -3.13 -29.66
C ALA A 193 -4.70 -4.05 -30.38
N GLU A 194 -5.13 -4.80 -31.39
CA GLU A 194 -4.29 -5.74 -32.15
C GLU A 194 -3.78 -5.15 -33.47
N ARG A 195 -4.27 -3.97 -33.86
CA ARG A 195 -3.94 -3.33 -35.14
C ARG A 195 -3.18 -2.03 -34.98
N SER A 196 -2.54 -1.61 -36.06
CA SER A 196 -1.95 -0.29 -36.20
C SER A 196 -2.98 0.81 -35.89
N SER A 197 -2.81 1.53 -34.80
CA SER A 197 -3.81 2.43 -34.23
C SER A 197 -3.17 3.59 -33.48
N VAL A 198 -3.92 4.69 -33.37
CA VAL A 198 -3.65 5.77 -32.45
C VAL A 198 -4.63 5.69 -31.30
N PHE A 199 -4.12 5.77 -30.09
CA PHE A 199 -4.94 5.84 -28.88
C PHE A 199 -4.81 7.23 -28.25
N ILE A 200 -5.92 7.83 -27.91
CA ILE A 200 -5.99 9.03 -27.07
C ILE A 200 -6.47 8.56 -25.71
N GLY A 201 -5.71 8.87 -24.67
CA GLY A 201 -6.01 8.42 -23.33
C GLY A 201 -5.95 9.52 -22.29
N HIS A 202 -6.59 9.24 -21.18
CA HIS A 202 -6.65 10.09 -20.00
C HIS A 202 -6.47 9.23 -18.76
N SER A 203 -5.64 9.70 -17.85
CA SER A 203 -5.45 9.07 -16.54
C SER A 203 -5.72 10.11 -15.45
N PHE A 204 -6.52 9.72 -14.49
CA PHE A 204 -6.90 10.49 -13.32
C PHE A 204 -6.50 9.75 -12.06
N LEU A 205 -5.93 10.46 -11.11
CA LEU A 205 -5.57 9.95 -9.79
C LEU A 205 -5.94 11.01 -8.74
N TYR A 206 -6.70 10.60 -7.75
CA TYR A 206 -6.91 11.36 -6.52
C TYR A 206 -6.53 10.50 -5.33
N SER A 207 -5.56 10.94 -4.55
CA SER A 207 -5.08 10.25 -3.36
C SER A 207 -5.14 11.20 -2.17
N ARG A 208 -5.67 10.71 -1.05
CA ARG A 208 -5.68 11.42 0.22
C ARG A 208 -5.06 10.57 1.30
N PHE A 209 -3.94 11.03 1.84
CA PHE A 209 -3.26 10.47 3.00
C PHE A 209 -3.62 11.24 4.26
N TRP A 210 -3.69 10.50 5.36
CA TRP A 210 -3.82 11.04 6.69
C TRP A 210 -2.99 10.19 7.65
N ARG A 211 -2.24 10.87 8.52
CA ARG A 211 -1.47 10.28 9.60
C ARG A 211 -1.85 10.94 10.91
N LYS A 212 -1.94 10.16 11.96
CA LYS A 212 -2.11 10.65 13.32
C LYS A 212 -1.15 9.91 14.25
N TYR A 213 -0.34 10.67 14.97
CA TYR A 213 0.47 10.18 16.06
C TYR A 213 -0.15 10.61 17.38
N THR A 214 -0.21 9.71 18.37
CA THR A 214 -0.70 10.00 19.72
C THR A 214 0.15 9.27 20.74
N ASP A 215 0.54 9.98 21.79
CA ASP A 215 1.12 9.42 23.00
C ASP A 215 0.54 10.14 24.19
N THR A 216 -0.24 9.46 25.02
CA THR A 216 -0.92 10.06 26.18
C THR A 216 -0.08 10.01 27.45
N LYS A 217 1.03 9.26 27.44
CA LYS A 217 1.95 9.13 28.56
C LYS A 217 3.26 9.90 28.38
N SER A 218 3.46 10.49 27.21
CA SER A 218 4.56 11.38 26.87
C SER A 218 5.97 10.88 27.20
N GLY A 219 6.19 9.59 27.10
CA GLY A 219 7.54 9.03 27.31
C GLY A 219 8.19 9.47 28.63
N MET A 220 7.39 9.65 29.68
CA MET A 220 7.88 10.08 30.98
C MET A 220 8.98 9.13 31.47
N ALA A 221 10.09 9.70 31.93
CA ALA A 221 11.19 8.93 32.47
C ALA A 221 10.72 8.02 33.60
N LYS A 222 11.05 6.73 33.48
CA LYS A 222 10.73 5.71 34.46
C LYS A 222 11.91 5.50 35.43
N GLY A 223 12.34 6.55 36.11
CA GLY A 223 13.43 6.51 37.07
C GLY A 223 14.41 7.70 36.94
N GLU A 224 15.26 7.90 37.95
CA GLU A 224 16.19 9.02 37.99
C GLU A 224 17.31 8.91 36.95
N ASP A 225 17.64 7.69 36.50
CA ASP A 225 18.76 7.40 35.59
C ASP A 225 18.32 7.28 34.10
N VAL A 226 17.05 7.47 33.78
CA VAL A 226 16.53 7.27 32.42
C VAL A 226 16.18 8.60 31.78
N LYS A 227 16.83 8.91 30.65
CA LYS A 227 16.51 10.11 29.86
C LYS A 227 15.06 10.03 29.32
N PRO A 228 14.33 11.14 29.29
CA PRO A 228 13.01 11.19 28.65
C PRO A 228 13.17 10.85 27.16
N TYR A 229 12.20 10.14 26.59
CA TYR A 229 12.22 9.78 25.16
C TYR A 229 12.19 11.02 24.26
N TYR A 230 11.41 12.06 24.64
CA TYR A 230 11.36 13.32 23.90
C TYR A 230 12.27 14.34 24.56
N GLU A 231 13.18 14.90 23.79
CA GLU A 231 14.13 15.91 24.29
C GLU A 231 13.49 17.28 24.46
N HIS A 232 12.49 17.61 23.62
CA HIS A 232 11.83 18.91 23.59
C HIS A 232 10.32 18.79 23.52
N TRP A 233 9.65 19.68 24.26
CA TRP A 233 8.20 19.81 24.31
C TRP A 233 7.79 21.18 23.78
N TYR A 234 7.02 21.20 22.70
CA TYR A 234 6.61 22.47 22.10
C TYR A 234 5.25 22.96 22.61
N ILE A 235 4.33 22.08 22.97
CA ILE A 235 2.96 22.42 23.34
C ILE A 235 2.56 21.81 24.68
N ASN A 236 2.69 20.51 24.85
CA ASN A 236 2.24 19.80 26.05
C ASN A 236 3.26 18.73 26.47
N PRO A 237 3.84 18.85 27.67
CA PRO A 237 4.82 17.89 28.16
C PRO A 237 4.21 16.56 28.62
N THR A 238 2.88 16.48 28.80
CA THR A 238 2.22 15.29 29.34
C THR A 238 1.49 14.46 28.28
N ALA A 239 1.30 14.99 27.08
CA ALA A 239 0.69 14.26 25.97
C ALA A 239 1.11 14.83 24.61
N SER A 240 1.39 13.95 23.67
CA SER A 240 1.68 14.31 22.27
C SER A 240 0.52 13.90 21.38
N ARG A 241 0.10 14.81 20.52
CA ARG A 241 -0.87 14.54 19.47
C ARG A 241 -0.51 15.34 18.23
N ASP A 242 -0.14 14.63 17.18
CA ASP A 242 0.22 15.21 15.90
C ASP A 242 -0.63 14.59 14.78
N SER A 243 -1.02 15.38 13.79
CA SER A 243 -1.76 14.90 12.63
C SER A 243 -1.31 15.62 11.37
N THR A 244 -1.08 14.84 10.34
CA THR A 244 -0.65 15.32 9.02
C THR A 244 -1.56 14.74 7.97
N PHE A 245 -1.94 15.54 6.99
CA PHE A 245 -2.67 15.05 5.82
C PHE A 245 -2.09 15.62 4.54
N GLU A 246 -2.23 14.87 3.46
CA GLU A 246 -1.84 15.27 2.12
C GLU A 246 -2.92 14.83 1.14
N SER A 247 -3.21 15.67 0.17
CA SER A 247 -4.08 15.35 -0.95
C SER A 247 -3.32 15.56 -2.25
N LEU A 248 -3.32 14.55 -3.11
CA LEU A 248 -2.72 14.57 -4.43
C LEU A 248 -3.81 14.42 -5.47
N LEU A 249 -3.85 15.34 -6.42
CA LEU A 249 -4.65 15.26 -7.63
C LEU A 249 -3.72 15.24 -8.84
N SER A 250 -3.82 14.22 -9.67
CA SER A 250 -3.03 14.11 -10.89
C SER A 250 -3.94 13.82 -12.08
N ASN A 251 -3.74 14.58 -13.15
CA ASN A 251 -4.37 14.37 -14.43
C ASN A 251 -3.30 14.24 -15.50
N LYS A 252 -3.44 13.23 -16.37
CA LYS A 252 -2.55 13.02 -17.51
C LYS A 252 -3.39 12.77 -18.75
N VAL A 253 -3.10 13.49 -19.81
CA VAL A 253 -3.60 13.20 -21.16
C VAL A 253 -2.44 12.65 -21.95
N PHE A 254 -2.62 11.57 -22.67
CA PHE A 254 -1.58 10.94 -23.45
C PHE A 254 -2.07 10.49 -24.81
N VAL A 255 -1.14 10.43 -25.74
CA VAL A 255 -1.34 9.84 -27.07
C VAL A 255 -0.35 8.68 -27.19
N GLN A 256 -0.88 7.55 -27.60
CA GLN A 256 -0.11 6.33 -27.82
C GLN A 256 -0.23 5.96 -29.29
N LEU A 257 0.88 5.83 -29.98
CA LEU A 257 0.96 5.37 -31.35
C LEU A 257 1.41 3.92 -31.39
N GLN A 258 0.59 3.05 -31.94
CA GLN A 258 0.92 1.68 -32.30
C GLN A 258 0.99 1.60 -33.84
N PRO A 259 2.19 1.79 -34.44
CA PRO A 259 2.29 1.90 -35.90
C PRO A 259 2.18 0.55 -36.61
N TRP A 260 2.29 -0.56 -35.89
CA TRP A 260 2.23 -1.92 -36.40
C TRP A 260 1.16 -2.73 -35.73
N ASP A 261 0.71 -3.79 -36.38
CA ASP A 261 -0.14 -4.79 -35.78
C ASP A 261 0.60 -5.54 -34.65
N ARG A 262 -0.11 -6.00 -33.62
CA ARG A 262 0.49 -6.55 -32.41
C ARG A 262 1.36 -7.79 -32.61
N ASN A 263 1.26 -8.44 -33.76
CA ASN A 263 2.15 -9.53 -34.20
C ASN A 263 3.51 -9.05 -34.70
N GLY A 264 3.75 -7.74 -34.75
CA GLY A 264 5.01 -7.13 -35.14
C GLY A 264 6.00 -7.02 -33.97
N VAL A 265 7.27 -6.95 -34.31
CA VAL A 265 8.41 -6.95 -33.34
C VAL A 265 8.62 -5.60 -32.66
N VAL A 266 7.89 -4.55 -33.03
CA VAL A 266 8.21 -3.18 -32.58
C VAL A 266 7.18 -2.65 -31.60
N GLY A 267 7.71 -1.98 -30.58
CA GLY A 267 6.97 -1.44 -29.45
C GLY A 267 6.04 -0.26 -29.77
N VAL A 268 5.41 0.22 -28.74
CA VAL A 268 4.45 1.32 -28.75
C VAL A 268 5.19 2.62 -28.44
N ILE A 269 4.89 3.70 -29.16
CA ILE A 269 5.41 5.05 -28.89
C ILE A 269 4.38 5.79 -28.07
N ASN A 270 4.78 6.25 -26.89
CA ASN A 270 3.93 7.02 -25.99
C ASN A 270 4.41 8.45 -25.87
N ALA A 271 3.51 9.41 -25.96
CA ALA A 271 3.74 10.81 -25.62
C ALA A 271 2.58 11.30 -24.75
N GLY A 272 2.87 12.07 -23.71
CA GLY A 272 1.84 12.55 -22.82
C GLY A 272 2.24 13.80 -22.05
N ILE A 273 1.24 14.54 -21.59
CA ILE A 273 1.39 15.70 -20.71
C ILE A 273 0.57 15.40 -19.45
N GLY A 274 1.17 15.67 -18.30
CA GLY A 274 0.51 15.51 -17.00
C GLY A 274 0.83 16.66 -16.04
N TYR A 275 -0.06 16.96 -15.13
CA TYR A 275 0.11 17.88 -14.01
C TYR A 275 -0.55 17.29 -12.76
#